data_0bf24ab8d9ee6faa5357c09ca82c025a
#
_entry.id   0bf24ab8d9ee6faa5357c09ca82c025a
#
_cell.length_a   1.000
_cell.length_b   1.000
_cell.length_c   1.000
_cell.angle_alpha   90.00
_cell.angle_beta   90.00
_cell.angle_gamma   90.00
#
_symmetry.space_group_name_H-M   'P 1'
#
loop_
_entity.id
_entity.type
_entity.pdbx_description
1 polymer ?
#
loop_
_entity_poly.entity_id
_entity_poly.type
_entity_poly.pdbx_seq_one_letter_code
_entity_poly.pdbx_strand_id
1 'polypeptide(L)'
;MSTISVIVLNYNSSADCCKCVADLKRQEGVELEIIIVDNCSRKEDASAVEQLAAEQGCTFIAAAENRGYNAGNNIGLRYAAGKGYSYALIANPDMEFPQRDYVMRLVEEMEARKEVAVVATDITSPELVHQNPMMPDPKDWQSSFNWVKVILNFSAKE
;
A
#
# COMPACT_ATOMS: atom_id res chain seq x y z
N MET A 1 7.28 11.04 16.00
CA MET A 1 6.98 10.78 14.58
C MET A 1 5.60 10.15 14.51
N SER A 2 4.77 10.51 13.53
CA SER A 2 3.46 9.87 13.37
C SER A 2 3.64 8.50 12.73
N THR A 3 2.94 7.48 13.23
CA THR A 3 2.92 6.14 12.63
C THR A 3 2.21 6.23 11.27
N ILE A 4 2.82 5.61 10.26
CA ILE A 4 2.27 5.53 8.89
C ILE A 4 1.63 4.16 8.70
N SER A 5 0.39 4.13 8.28
CA SER A 5 -0.25 2.87 7.92
C SER A 5 0.16 2.42 6.52
N VAL A 6 0.47 1.13 6.34
CA VAL A 6 0.75 0.54 5.04
C VAL A 6 -0.25 -0.58 4.79
N ILE A 7 -1.08 -0.43 3.77
CA ILE A 7 -2.08 -1.43 3.38
C ILE A 7 -1.48 -2.33 2.31
N VAL A 8 -1.39 -3.62 2.59
CA VAL A 8 -0.97 -4.66 1.64
C VAL A 8 -2.17 -5.55 1.34
N LEU A 9 -2.68 -5.49 0.12
CA LEU A 9 -3.86 -6.27 -0.28
C LEU A 9 -3.43 -7.60 -0.88
N ASN A 10 -3.65 -8.69 -0.17
CA ASN A 10 -3.39 -10.04 -0.65
C ASN A 10 -4.61 -10.62 -1.38
N TYR A 11 -4.35 -11.28 -2.52
CA TYR A 11 -5.30 -12.19 -3.17
C TYR A 11 -4.55 -13.31 -3.87
N ASN A 12 -4.45 -14.47 -3.24
CA ASN A 12 -3.73 -15.65 -3.74
C ASN A 12 -2.25 -15.37 -4.11
N SER A 13 -1.57 -14.51 -3.35
CA SER A 13 -0.19 -14.05 -3.60
C SER A 13 0.64 -13.98 -2.32
N SER A 14 0.46 -14.95 -1.42
CA SER A 14 1.14 -14.97 -0.11
C SER A 14 2.66 -14.89 -0.21
N ALA A 15 3.27 -15.52 -1.23
CA ALA A 15 4.71 -15.48 -1.44
C ALA A 15 5.23 -14.05 -1.74
N ASP A 16 4.52 -13.28 -2.55
CA ASP A 16 4.87 -11.89 -2.86
C ASP A 16 4.55 -10.98 -1.67
N CYS A 17 3.44 -11.23 -0.96
CA CYS A 17 3.12 -10.54 0.28
C CYS A 17 4.24 -10.69 1.33
N CYS A 18 4.84 -11.87 1.45
CA CYS A 18 5.97 -12.10 2.36
C CYS A 18 7.18 -11.23 1.99
N LYS A 19 7.55 -11.14 0.71
CA LYS A 19 8.66 -10.29 0.24
C LYS A 19 8.36 -8.81 0.49
N CYS A 20 7.16 -8.37 0.11
CA CYS A 20 6.72 -6.99 0.31
C CYS A 20 6.78 -6.57 1.78
N VAL A 21 6.26 -7.41 2.70
CA VAL A 21 6.32 -7.15 4.14
C VAL A 21 7.77 -7.08 4.63
N ALA A 22 8.64 -7.98 4.17
CA ALA A 22 10.06 -7.96 4.53
C ALA A 22 10.74 -6.66 4.09
N ASP A 23 10.44 -6.14 2.91
CA ASP A 23 10.96 -4.86 2.42
C ASP A 23 10.44 -3.69 3.24
N LEU A 24 9.14 -3.69 3.55
CA LEU A 24 8.53 -2.65 4.38
C LEU A 24 9.10 -2.63 5.81
N LYS A 25 9.39 -3.80 6.40
CA LYS A 25 10.03 -3.89 7.72
C LYS A 25 11.46 -3.34 7.75
N ARG A 26 12.10 -3.20 6.59
CA ARG A 26 13.45 -2.60 6.46
C ARG A 26 13.44 -1.08 6.28
N GLN A 27 12.25 -0.46 6.19
CA GLN A 27 12.15 0.99 6.05
C GLN A 27 12.66 1.71 7.31
N GLU A 28 13.38 2.78 7.10
CA GLU A 28 14.05 3.57 8.13
C GLU A 28 13.46 4.99 8.22
N GLY A 29 13.63 5.63 9.36
CA GLY A 29 13.19 7.03 9.59
C GLY A 29 11.68 7.20 9.80
N VAL A 30 10.90 6.13 9.80
CA VAL A 30 9.45 6.12 10.03
C VAL A 30 9.03 4.92 10.87
N GLU A 31 7.91 5.05 11.57
CA GLU A 31 7.24 3.94 12.21
C GLU A 31 6.09 3.47 11.33
N LEU A 32 6.04 2.18 11.00
CA LEU A 32 5.03 1.61 10.13
C LEU A 32 4.09 0.67 10.87
N GLU A 33 2.79 0.86 10.67
CA GLU A 33 1.76 -0.13 10.95
C GLU A 33 1.39 -0.82 9.64
N ILE A 34 1.84 -2.06 9.46
CA ILE A 34 1.53 -2.85 8.26
C ILE A 34 0.22 -3.59 8.48
N ILE A 35 -0.72 -3.36 7.58
CA ILE A 35 -2.08 -3.92 7.60
C ILE A 35 -2.21 -4.81 6.37
N ILE A 36 -2.21 -6.12 6.58
CA ILE A 36 -2.44 -7.10 5.53
C ILE A 36 -3.93 -7.37 5.44
N VAL A 37 -4.52 -7.04 4.30
CA VAL A 37 -5.93 -7.35 4.01
C VAL A 37 -5.96 -8.54 3.07
N ASP A 38 -6.49 -9.67 3.53
CA ASP A 38 -6.76 -10.81 2.66
C ASP A 38 -8.10 -10.64 1.96
N ASN A 39 -8.11 -10.55 0.64
CA ASN A 39 -9.29 -10.28 -0.18
C ASN A 39 -10.06 -11.56 -0.56
N CYS A 40 -10.31 -12.41 0.44
CA CYS A 40 -10.97 -13.70 0.27
C CYS A 40 -10.18 -14.66 -0.64
N SER A 41 -8.91 -14.91 -0.29
CA SER A 41 -8.02 -15.85 -0.95
C SER A 41 -8.43 -17.31 -0.70
N ARG A 42 -7.80 -18.25 -1.41
CA ARG A 42 -7.91 -19.66 -1.07
C ARG A 42 -7.39 -19.90 0.34
N LYS A 43 -7.92 -20.93 0.99
CA LYS A 43 -7.67 -21.22 2.40
C LYS A 43 -6.17 -21.30 2.74
N GLU A 44 -5.40 -21.98 1.90
CA GLU A 44 -3.96 -22.18 2.10
C GLU A 44 -3.20 -20.83 2.05
N ASP A 45 -3.57 -19.98 1.10
CA ASP A 45 -2.95 -18.68 0.91
C ASP A 45 -3.36 -17.71 2.03
N ALA A 46 -4.65 -17.66 2.38
CA ALA A 46 -5.16 -16.86 3.49
C ALA A 46 -4.47 -17.25 4.82
N SER A 47 -4.34 -18.57 5.09
CA SER A 47 -3.66 -19.06 6.29
C SER A 47 -2.17 -18.66 6.31
N ALA A 48 -1.50 -18.70 5.16
CA ALA A 48 -0.09 -18.30 5.07
C ALA A 48 0.11 -16.82 5.39
N VAL A 49 -0.75 -15.92 4.88
CA VAL A 49 -0.63 -14.48 5.19
C VAL A 49 -1.09 -14.14 6.61
N GLU A 50 -2.05 -14.87 7.18
CA GLU A 50 -2.44 -14.73 8.58
C GLU A 50 -1.27 -15.10 9.51
N GLN A 51 -0.59 -16.23 9.22
CA GLN A 51 0.61 -16.63 9.94
C GLN A 51 1.74 -15.61 9.79
N LEU A 52 2.01 -15.13 8.57
CA LEU A 52 2.97 -14.06 8.30
C LEU A 52 2.69 -12.82 9.16
N ALA A 53 1.42 -12.40 9.22
CA ALA A 53 1.03 -11.23 10.01
C ALA A 53 1.34 -11.43 11.50
N ALA A 54 1.03 -12.61 12.05
CA ALA A 54 1.32 -12.95 13.44
C ALA A 54 2.82 -12.96 13.72
N GLU A 55 3.63 -13.57 12.86
CA GLU A 55 5.08 -13.67 13.00
C GLU A 55 5.78 -12.31 12.87
N GLN A 56 5.29 -11.45 11.99
CA GLN A 56 5.88 -10.13 11.72
C GLN A 56 5.26 -8.99 12.53
N GLY A 57 4.29 -9.29 13.41
CA GLY A 57 3.59 -8.26 14.19
C GLY A 57 2.87 -7.26 13.30
N CYS A 58 2.19 -7.75 12.26
CA CYS A 58 1.33 -6.96 11.37
C CYS A 58 -0.13 -7.15 11.75
N THR A 59 -0.97 -6.18 11.43
CA THR A 59 -2.42 -6.34 11.53
C THR A 59 -2.93 -7.19 10.37
N PHE A 60 -3.73 -8.22 10.65
CA PHE A 60 -4.40 -9.04 9.64
C PHE A 60 -5.90 -8.79 9.62
N ILE A 61 -6.48 -8.62 8.42
CA ILE A 61 -7.92 -8.44 8.21
C ILE A 61 -8.36 -9.34 7.06
N ALA A 62 -9.23 -10.30 7.33
CA ALA A 62 -9.85 -11.13 6.30
C ALA A 62 -11.12 -10.47 5.77
N ALA A 63 -11.21 -10.27 4.45
CA ALA A 63 -12.44 -9.84 3.79
C ALA A 63 -13.40 -11.03 3.67
N ALA A 64 -14.69 -10.81 3.93
CA ALA A 64 -15.71 -11.84 3.83
C ALA A 64 -15.93 -12.32 2.38
N GLU A 65 -15.67 -11.46 1.40
CA GLU A 65 -15.81 -11.72 -0.03
C GLU A 65 -14.83 -10.86 -0.84
N ASN A 66 -14.43 -11.33 -2.01
CA ASN A 66 -13.64 -10.54 -2.95
C ASN A 66 -14.54 -9.61 -3.77
N ARG A 67 -14.56 -8.33 -3.40
CA ARG A 67 -15.27 -7.26 -4.13
C ARG A 67 -14.35 -6.42 -5.00
N GLY A 68 -13.19 -6.96 -5.34
CA GLY A 68 -12.18 -6.29 -6.15
C GLY A 68 -11.20 -5.44 -5.34
N TYR A 69 -10.21 -4.95 -6.04
CA TYR A 69 -9.04 -4.25 -5.49
C TYR A 69 -9.40 -3.04 -4.63
N ASN A 70 -10.24 -2.15 -5.16
CA ASN A 70 -10.60 -0.92 -4.44
C ASN A 70 -11.37 -1.21 -3.16
N ALA A 71 -12.26 -2.19 -3.20
CA ALA A 71 -13.04 -2.59 -2.01
C ALA A 71 -12.14 -3.19 -0.93
N GLY A 72 -11.18 -4.04 -1.32
CA GLY A 72 -10.19 -4.62 -0.41
C GLY A 72 -9.30 -3.56 0.23
N ASN A 73 -8.70 -2.67 -0.57
CA ASN A 73 -7.89 -1.57 -0.03
C ASN A 73 -8.68 -0.66 0.90
N ASN A 74 -9.96 -0.39 0.60
CA ASN A 74 -10.82 0.42 1.45
C ASN A 74 -11.09 -0.20 2.83
N ILE A 75 -10.94 -1.52 3.00
CA ILE A 75 -11.01 -2.17 4.32
C ILE A 75 -9.82 -1.70 5.17
N GLY A 76 -8.61 -1.80 4.63
CA GLY A 76 -7.39 -1.33 5.31
C GLY A 76 -7.40 0.17 5.57
N LEU A 77 -7.84 0.97 4.60
CA LEU A 77 -7.95 2.43 4.74
C LEU A 77 -8.92 2.85 5.85
N ARG A 78 -10.09 2.18 5.96
CA ARG A 78 -11.04 2.45 7.06
C ARG A 78 -10.45 2.07 8.41
N TYR A 79 -9.72 0.97 8.50
CA TYR A 79 -9.02 0.59 9.72
C TYR A 79 -8.00 1.66 10.10
N ALA A 80 -7.16 2.09 9.16
CA ALA A 80 -6.14 3.13 9.37
C ALA A 80 -6.77 4.46 9.84
N ALA A 81 -7.84 4.89 9.17
CA ALA A 81 -8.58 6.09 9.56
C ALA A 81 -9.20 5.97 10.96
N GLY A 82 -9.76 4.80 11.30
CA GLY A 82 -10.32 4.52 12.64
C GLY A 82 -9.25 4.53 13.76
N LYS A 83 -7.98 4.28 13.41
CA LYS A 83 -6.83 4.41 14.32
C LYS A 83 -6.30 5.84 14.42
N GLY A 84 -6.76 6.75 13.57
CA GLY A 84 -6.32 8.14 13.55
C GLY A 84 -4.95 8.35 12.89
N TYR A 85 -4.49 7.42 12.04
CA TYR A 85 -3.26 7.61 11.27
C TYR A 85 -3.44 8.73 10.25
N SER A 86 -2.44 9.61 10.15
CA SER A 86 -2.48 10.77 9.23
C SER A 86 -2.20 10.38 7.78
N TYR A 87 -1.42 9.33 7.57
CA TYR A 87 -1.00 8.87 6.25
C TYR A 87 -1.23 7.39 6.06
N ALA A 88 -1.59 7.01 4.85
CA ALA A 88 -1.71 5.62 4.44
C ALA A 88 -1.01 5.38 3.10
N LEU A 89 -0.12 4.40 3.04
CA LEU A 89 0.49 3.88 1.82
C LEU A 89 -0.30 2.65 1.36
N ILE A 90 -0.73 2.63 0.11
CA ILE A 90 -1.24 1.43 -0.54
C ILE A 90 -0.06 0.76 -1.27
N ALA A 91 0.29 -0.45 -0.86
CA ALA A 91 1.36 -1.24 -1.43
C ALA A 91 0.78 -2.52 -2.05
N ASN A 92 1.08 -2.76 -3.33
CA ASN A 92 0.76 -4.07 -3.92
C ASN A 92 1.79 -5.09 -3.46
N PRO A 93 1.40 -6.35 -3.23
CA PRO A 93 2.31 -7.38 -2.74
C PRO A 93 3.46 -7.71 -3.71
N ASP A 94 3.26 -7.50 -5.02
CA ASP A 94 4.26 -7.73 -6.09
C ASP A 94 5.28 -6.59 -6.26
N MET A 95 5.30 -5.62 -5.34
CA MET A 95 6.24 -4.50 -5.38
C MET A 95 7.42 -4.73 -4.45
N GLU A 96 8.58 -4.27 -4.90
CA GLU A 96 9.81 -4.19 -4.13
C GLU A 96 10.08 -2.74 -3.68
N PHE A 97 10.61 -2.59 -2.47
CA PHE A 97 10.97 -1.31 -1.87
C PHE A 97 12.47 -1.31 -1.53
N PRO A 98 13.35 -1.25 -2.53
CA PRO A 98 14.79 -1.39 -2.31
C PRO A 98 15.41 -0.23 -1.53
N GLN A 99 14.81 0.96 -1.58
CA GLN A 99 15.26 2.14 -0.84
C GLN A 99 14.74 2.08 0.59
N ARG A 100 15.64 2.19 1.57
CA ARG A 100 15.26 2.11 2.99
C ARG A 100 14.57 3.37 3.51
N ASP A 101 14.79 4.51 2.89
CA ASP A 101 14.20 5.80 3.23
C ASP A 101 12.97 6.16 2.37
N TYR A 102 12.45 5.19 1.61
CA TYR A 102 11.38 5.41 0.64
C TYR A 102 10.12 6.00 1.26
N VAL A 103 9.60 5.37 2.31
CA VAL A 103 8.36 5.84 2.96
C VAL A 103 8.57 7.18 3.65
N MET A 104 9.74 7.38 4.27
CA MET A 104 10.10 8.66 4.88
C MET A 104 10.06 9.80 3.85
N ARG A 105 10.68 9.62 2.69
CA ARG A 105 10.69 10.63 1.60
C ARG A 105 9.30 10.96 1.08
N LEU A 106 8.41 9.97 0.97
CA LEU A 106 7.02 10.23 0.58
C LEU A 106 6.30 11.13 1.59
N VAL A 107 6.51 10.88 2.87
CA VAL A 107 5.93 11.70 3.94
C VAL A 107 6.50 13.12 3.91
N GLU A 108 7.82 13.26 3.74
CA GLU A 108 8.48 14.57 3.61
C GLU A 108 7.91 15.39 2.44
N GLU A 109 7.67 14.76 1.28
CA GLU A 109 7.03 15.42 0.14
C GLU A 109 5.61 15.90 0.46
N MET A 110 4.81 15.09 1.15
CA MET A 110 3.45 15.48 1.55
C MET A 110 3.46 16.58 2.63
N GLU A 111 4.42 16.52 3.55
CA GLU A 111 4.57 17.56 4.57
C GLU A 111 5.03 18.90 3.99
N ALA A 112 5.89 18.86 2.95
CA ALA A 112 6.36 20.06 2.26
C ALA A 112 5.28 20.72 1.39
N ARG A 113 4.29 19.97 0.94
CA ARG A 113 3.23 20.41 0.01
C ARG A 113 1.85 20.12 0.60
N LYS A 114 1.38 20.99 1.47
CA LYS A 114 0.11 20.80 2.21
C LYS A 114 -1.13 20.76 1.31
N GLU A 115 -1.05 21.27 0.08
CA GLU A 115 -2.09 21.21 -0.94
C GLU A 115 -2.16 19.85 -1.63
N VAL A 116 -1.16 18.98 -1.45
CA VAL A 116 -1.09 17.65 -2.08
C VAL A 116 -1.79 16.65 -1.18
N ALA A 117 -2.85 16.03 -1.68
CA ALA A 117 -3.58 14.97 -0.98
C ALA A 117 -3.02 13.57 -1.30
N VAL A 118 -2.30 13.41 -2.40
CA VAL A 118 -1.83 12.13 -2.93
C VAL A 118 -0.48 12.28 -3.58
N VAL A 119 0.47 11.40 -3.24
CA VAL A 119 1.77 11.28 -3.90
C VAL A 119 1.89 9.87 -4.48
N ALA A 120 2.31 9.78 -5.73
CA ALA A 120 2.68 8.52 -6.36
C ALA A 120 4.14 8.61 -6.84
N THR A 121 4.84 7.49 -6.79
CA THR A 121 6.23 7.41 -7.25
C THR A 121 6.35 6.82 -8.63
N ASP A 122 7.48 7.02 -9.25
CA ASP A 122 7.86 6.31 -10.44
C ASP A 122 8.04 4.82 -10.13
N ILE A 123 7.47 3.98 -10.99
CA ILE A 123 7.56 2.53 -10.90
C ILE A 123 8.38 2.07 -12.10
N THR A 124 9.44 1.32 -11.84
CA THR A 124 10.25 0.72 -12.89
C THR A 124 10.10 -0.80 -12.89
N SER A 125 10.22 -1.42 -14.06
CA SER A 125 10.42 -2.87 -14.16
C SER A 125 11.83 -3.25 -13.69
N PRO A 126 12.13 -4.55 -13.50
CA PRO A 126 13.49 -5.01 -13.21
C PRO A 126 14.53 -4.56 -14.27
N GLU A 127 14.09 -4.36 -15.52
CA GLU A 127 14.93 -3.85 -16.61
C GLU A 127 15.03 -2.31 -16.64
N LEU A 128 14.60 -1.64 -15.55
CA LEU A 128 14.59 -0.18 -15.39
C LEU A 128 13.72 0.57 -16.41
N VAL A 129 12.71 -0.10 -16.96
CA VAL A 129 11.72 0.55 -17.82
C VAL A 129 10.65 1.22 -16.96
N HIS A 130 10.43 2.50 -17.17
CA HIS A 130 9.38 3.25 -16.47
C HIS A 130 7.99 2.69 -16.76
N GLN A 131 7.23 2.45 -15.71
CA GLN A 131 5.86 1.96 -15.78
C GLN A 131 4.83 3.09 -15.56
N ASN A 132 5.29 4.27 -15.16
CA ASN A 132 4.47 5.46 -14.95
C ASN A 132 4.96 6.62 -15.83
N PRO A 133 4.05 7.46 -16.34
CA PRO A 133 2.61 7.21 -16.36
C PRO A 133 2.29 6.04 -17.29
N MET A 134 1.34 5.20 -16.93
CA MET A 134 0.91 4.08 -17.78
C MET A 134 0.23 4.55 -19.08
N MET A 135 -0.07 5.85 -19.17
CA MET A 135 -0.67 6.48 -20.35
C MET A 135 0.02 7.81 -20.64
N PRO A 136 0.61 7.97 -21.81
CA PRO A 136 1.33 9.20 -22.18
C PRO A 136 0.43 10.37 -22.57
N ASP A 137 -0.88 10.19 -22.80
CA ASP A 137 -1.79 11.25 -23.26
C ASP A 137 -3.07 11.32 -22.40
N PRO A 138 -3.42 12.52 -21.87
CA PRO A 138 -4.70 12.73 -21.16
C PRO A 138 -5.97 12.42 -21.97
N LYS A 139 -5.87 12.32 -23.29
CA LYS A 139 -7.00 11.96 -24.16
C LYS A 139 -7.43 10.50 -24.02
N ASP A 140 -6.55 9.65 -23.50
CA ASP A 140 -6.82 8.22 -23.27
C ASP A 140 -7.49 7.91 -21.94
N TRP A 141 -7.82 8.93 -21.14
CA TRP A 141 -8.44 8.80 -19.80
C TRP A 141 -9.82 8.12 -19.80
N GLN A 142 -10.45 7.96 -20.96
CA GLN A 142 -11.79 7.36 -21.07
C GLN A 142 -11.79 5.83 -21.05
N SER A 143 -10.67 5.15 -21.18
CA SER A 143 -10.65 3.70 -21.36
C SER A 143 -9.92 2.86 -20.31
N SER A 144 -9.19 3.46 -19.38
CA SER A 144 -8.39 2.67 -18.44
C SER A 144 -8.20 3.36 -17.09
N PHE A 145 -9.02 2.99 -16.12
CA PHE A 145 -8.72 3.22 -14.71
C PHE A 145 -7.57 2.26 -14.29
N ASN A 146 -6.35 2.56 -14.68
CA ASN A 146 -5.19 1.77 -14.30
C ASN A 146 -4.34 2.53 -13.27
N TRP A 147 -4.52 2.13 -12.02
CA TRP A 147 -3.56 1.94 -10.94
C TRP A 147 -2.66 3.14 -10.61
N VAL A 148 -3.20 4.13 -9.93
CA VAL A 148 -2.40 5.09 -9.16
C VAL A 148 -2.14 4.47 -7.78
N LYS A 149 -0.88 4.27 -7.42
CA LYS A 149 -0.49 3.97 -6.04
C LYS A 149 -0.54 5.28 -5.25
N VAL A 150 -1.35 5.29 -4.23
CA VAL A 150 -1.76 6.52 -3.58
C VAL A 150 -1.37 6.47 -2.11
N ILE A 151 -0.60 7.43 -1.64
CA ILE A 151 -0.61 7.81 -0.23
C ILE A 151 -1.76 8.79 -0.03
N LEU A 152 -2.72 8.42 0.83
CA LEU A 152 -3.83 9.29 1.20
C LEU A 152 -3.50 10.05 2.47
N ASN A 153 -3.62 11.37 2.42
CA ASN A 153 -3.58 12.22 3.61
C ASN A 153 -4.99 12.33 4.20
N PHE A 154 -5.18 11.78 5.40
CA PHE A 154 -6.45 11.86 6.12
C PHE A 154 -6.58 13.14 6.97
N SER A 155 -5.54 13.97 7.05
CA SER A 155 -5.54 15.18 7.87
C SER A 155 -6.08 16.42 7.17
N ALA A 156 -6.62 16.34 5.96
CA ALA A 156 -7.34 17.44 5.33
C ALA A 156 -8.56 17.79 6.21
N LYS A 157 -8.34 18.70 7.16
CA LYS A 157 -9.42 19.28 7.96
C LYS A 157 -10.27 20.17 7.07
N GLU A 158 -11.57 20.06 7.28
CA GLU A 158 -12.63 20.98 6.84
C GLU A 158 -12.22 22.46 6.87
#